data_99c9d779263f1c055ac8c40c8803bb36
#
_entry.id   99c9d779263f1c055ac8c40c8803bb36
#
_cell.length_a   1.000
_cell.length_b   1.000
_cell.length_c   1.000
_cell.angle_alpha   90.00
_cell.angle_beta   90.00
_cell.angle_gamma   90.00
#
_symmetry.space_group_name_H-M   'P 1'
#
loop_
_entity.id
_entity.type
_entity.pdbx_description
1 polymer ?
#
loop_
_entity_poly.entity_id
_entity_poly.type
_entity_poly.pdbx_seq_one_letter_code
_entity_poly.pdbx_strand_id
1 'polypeptide(L)'
;MATISATRYCPQELFTFGSPRVGGPLFIKNIKCDHYRIMNNNDIVCRMPPAWLGFVHHGEMIYFDCDGNKADGPSWRDFFKGIGQSWKRWKFFDGVVDHGMPNYVQAIRKLAKTEK
;
A
#
# COMPACT_ATOMS: atom_id res chain seq x y z
N MET A 1 -9.75 2.65 -8.77
CA MET A 1 -11.02 3.35 -9.04
C MET A 1 -11.31 4.45 -8.03
N ALA A 2 -11.21 4.22 -6.71
CA ALA A 2 -11.50 5.23 -5.68
C ALA A 2 -10.73 6.55 -5.85
N THR A 3 -9.44 6.50 -6.14
CA THR A 3 -8.60 7.70 -6.36
C THR A 3 -9.04 8.53 -7.58
N ILE A 4 -9.51 7.87 -8.63
CA ILE A 4 -10.06 8.55 -9.82
C ILE A 4 -11.39 9.22 -9.48
N SER A 5 -12.23 8.55 -8.70
CA SER A 5 -13.51 9.13 -8.24
C SER A 5 -13.28 10.34 -7.32
N ALA A 6 -12.23 10.32 -6.49
CA ALA A 6 -11.91 11.42 -5.59
C ALA A 6 -11.56 12.73 -6.32
N THR A 7 -11.03 12.68 -7.54
CA THR A 7 -10.82 13.89 -8.36
C THR A 7 -12.11 14.54 -8.81
N ARG A 8 -13.20 13.78 -8.82
CA ARG A 8 -14.52 14.25 -9.30
C ARG A 8 -15.46 14.63 -8.16
N TYR A 9 -15.43 13.88 -7.06
CA TYR A 9 -16.41 14.01 -5.96
C TYR A 9 -15.86 14.70 -4.71
N CYS A 10 -14.56 14.98 -4.64
CA CYS A 10 -13.90 15.69 -3.54
C CYS A 10 -14.37 15.19 -2.15
N PRO A 11 -14.17 13.93 -1.79
CA PRO A 11 -14.49 13.43 -0.46
C PRO A 11 -13.65 14.15 0.59
N GLN A 12 -14.07 14.15 1.85
CA GLN A 12 -13.29 14.71 2.95
C GLN A 12 -12.00 13.91 3.15
N GLU A 13 -12.12 12.59 3.17
CA GLU A 13 -11.01 11.66 3.33
C GLU A 13 -11.12 10.50 2.34
N LEU A 14 -9.98 9.95 1.96
CA LEU A 14 -9.86 8.80 1.07
C LEU A 14 -8.96 7.75 1.71
N PHE A 15 -9.50 6.56 1.94
CA PHE A 15 -8.71 5.39 2.37
C PHE A 15 -8.59 4.40 1.22
N THR A 16 -7.36 3.98 0.94
CA THR A 16 -7.09 2.94 -0.07
C THR A 16 -6.20 1.84 0.50
N PHE A 17 -6.47 0.62 0.08
CA PHE A 17 -5.77 -0.60 0.51
C PHE A 17 -5.09 -1.21 -0.69
N GLY A 18 -3.77 -1.44 -0.60
CA GLY A 18 -3.01 -2.01 -1.68
C GLY A 18 -3.04 -1.19 -2.99
N SER A 19 -3.24 0.13 -2.89
CA SER A 19 -3.43 0.97 -4.07
C SER A 19 -2.14 1.11 -4.88
N PRO A 20 -2.17 0.84 -6.20
CA PRO A 20 -1.07 1.14 -7.10
C PRO A 20 -0.89 2.65 -7.28
N ARG A 21 0.17 3.05 -7.96
CA ARG A 21 0.32 4.42 -8.45
C ARG A 21 -0.71 4.68 -9.55
N VAL A 22 -1.48 5.75 -9.43
CA VAL A 22 -2.66 5.96 -10.29
C VAL A 22 -2.46 7.01 -11.38
N GLY A 23 -1.39 7.79 -11.31
CA GLY A 23 -1.13 8.82 -12.32
C GLY A 23 0.15 9.59 -12.08
N GLY A 24 0.46 10.51 -12.98
CA GLY A 24 1.59 11.42 -12.87
C GLY A 24 1.31 12.61 -11.96
N PRO A 25 2.32 13.51 -11.75
CA PRO A 25 2.21 14.66 -10.85
C PRO A 25 1.03 15.59 -11.16
N LEU A 26 0.69 15.77 -12.43
CA LEU A 26 -0.46 16.61 -12.82
C LEU A 26 -1.80 15.98 -12.44
N PHE A 27 -1.90 14.66 -12.52
CA PHE A 27 -3.12 13.96 -12.12
C PHE A 27 -3.36 14.05 -10.61
N ILE A 28 -2.32 13.80 -9.80
CA ILE A 28 -2.47 13.78 -8.35
C ILE A 28 -2.79 15.16 -7.75
N LYS A 29 -2.41 16.26 -8.42
CA LYS A 29 -2.78 17.63 -8.02
C LYS A 29 -4.29 17.89 -8.01
N ASN A 30 -5.05 17.08 -8.74
CA ASN A 30 -6.51 17.17 -8.77
C ASN A 30 -7.20 16.43 -7.62
N ILE A 31 -6.46 15.66 -6.80
CA ILE A 31 -6.98 15.02 -5.60
C ILE A 31 -6.87 16.04 -4.46
N LYS A 32 -8.02 16.53 -3.96
CA LYS A 32 -8.10 17.62 -2.99
C LYS A 32 -8.50 17.18 -1.59
N CYS A 33 -8.45 15.89 -1.32
CA CYS A 33 -8.78 15.32 -0.01
C CYS A 33 -7.56 14.72 0.67
N ASP A 34 -7.65 14.53 1.97
CA ASP A 34 -6.69 13.74 2.72
C ASP A 34 -6.78 12.29 2.27
N HIS A 35 -5.65 11.71 1.89
CA HIS A 35 -5.59 10.36 1.35
C HIS A 35 -4.61 9.50 2.15
N TYR A 36 -5.14 8.46 2.77
CA TYR A 36 -4.40 7.47 3.54
C TYR A 36 -4.30 6.17 2.75
N ARG A 37 -3.06 5.80 2.42
CA ARG A 37 -2.77 4.59 1.65
C ARG A 37 -2.24 3.50 2.58
N ILE A 38 -3.05 2.50 2.80
CA ILE A 38 -2.68 1.35 3.61
C ILE A 38 -1.91 0.35 2.73
N MET A 39 -0.69 0.05 3.12
CA MET A 39 0.21 -0.88 2.43
C MET A 39 0.62 -2.00 3.37
N ASN A 40 0.44 -3.24 2.95
CA ASN A 40 0.78 -4.41 3.74
C ASN A 40 2.05 -5.06 3.20
N ASN A 41 3.07 -5.16 4.05
CA ASN A 41 4.33 -5.87 3.82
C ASN A 41 4.88 -5.74 2.37
N ASN A 42 5.05 -6.83 1.68
CA ASN A 42 5.60 -6.92 0.33
C ASN A 42 4.55 -6.82 -0.78
N ASP A 43 3.39 -6.21 -0.53
CA ASP A 43 2.38 -6.01 -1.56
C ASP A 43 2.98 -5.35 -2.81
N ILE A 44 3.20 -6.16 -3.85
CA ILE A 44 3.80 -5.71 -5.10
C ILE A 44 2.91 -4.75 -5.87
N VAL A 45 1.59 -4.84 -5.70
CA VAL A 45 0.61 -4.00 -6.40
C VAL A 45 0.82 -2.53 -6.02
N CYS A 46 1.13 -2.24 -4.76
CA CYS A 46 1.45 -0.88 -4.31
C CYS A 46 2.69 -0.28 -5.01
N ARG A 47 3.57 -1.11 -5.55
CA ARG A 47 4.81 -0.68 -6.22
C ARG A 47 4.63 -0.45 -7.72
N MET A 48 3.50 -0.88 -8.27
CA MET A 48 3.17 -0.76 -9.68
C MET A 48 2.30 0.49 -9.96
N PRO A 49 2.33 1.07 -11.16
CA PRO A 49 3.45 1.03 -12.10
C PRO A 49 4.73 1.61 -11.50
N PRO A 50 5.92 1.24 -12.00
CA PRO A 50 7.17 1.77 -11.49
C PRO A 50 7.27 3.30 -11.59
N ALA A 51 7.92 3.94 -10.61
CA ALA A 51 8.03 5.42 -10.55
C ALA A 51 8.75 6.02 -11.77
N TRP A 52 9.70 5.28 -12.37
CA TRP A 52 10.42 5.75 -13.57
C TRP A 52 9.54 5.88 -14.81
N LEU A 53 8.33 5.31 -14.82
CA LEU A 53 7.30 5.57 -15.84
C LEU A 53 6.53 6.87 -15.60
N GLY A 54 6.93 7.70 -14.64
CA GLY A 54 6.28 8.97 -14.31
C GLY A 54 5.04 8.85 -13.43
N PHE A 55 4.75 7.66 -12.91
CA PHE A 55 3.66 7.46 -11.96
C PHE A 55 4.11 7.75 -10.53
N VAL A 56 3.29 8.45 -9.77
CA VAL A 56 3.57 8.83 -8.38
C VAL A 56 2.41 8.43 -7.47
N HIS A 57 2.72 8.32 -6.20
CA HIS A 57 1.71 8.17 -5.17
C HIS A 57 1.17 9.52 -4.73
N HIS A 58 -0.08 9.53 -4.26
CA HIS A 58 -0.70 10.65 -3.56
C HIS A 58 -1.00 10.24 -2.12
N GLY A 59 -0.91 11.18 -1.20
CA GLY A 59 -1.31 11.02 0.19
C GLY A 59 -0.29 10.29 1.07
N GLU A 60 -0.67 10.10 2.34
CA GLU A 60 0.14 9.49 3.37
C GLU A 60 0.16 7.97 3.27
N MET A 61 1.33 7.37 3.53
CA MET A 61 1.46 5.91 3.56
C MET A 61 1.37 5.41 4.99
N ILE A 62 0.45 4.47 5.23
CA ILE A 62 0.37 3.68 6.45
C ILE A 62 0.87 2.28 6.11
N TYR A 63 2.06 1.93 6.60
CA TYR A 63 2.71 0.67 6.29
C TYR A 63 2.58 -0.33 7.43
N PHE A 64 2.24 -1.57 7.10
CA PHE A 64 2.26 -2.71 8.01
C PHE A 64 3.37 -3.68 7.61
N ASP A 65 4.18 -4.09 8.59
CA ASP A 65 5.25 -5.09 8.40
C ASP A 65 4.69 -6.52 8.28
N CYS A 66 5.58 -7.49 8.10
CA CYS A 66 5.21 -8.91 7.99
C CYS A 66 4.53 -9.48 9.24
N ASP A 67 4.67 -8.82 10.39
CA ASP A 67 4.04 -9.18 11.67
C ASP A 67 2.73 -8.43 11.91
N GLY A 68 2.35 -7.54 10.96
CA GLY A 68 1.14 -6.73 11.01
C GLY A 68 1.24 -5.57 12.00
N ASN A 69 2.45 -5.10 12.33
CA ASN A 69 2.65 -3.91 13.13
C ASN A 69 2.81 -2.68 12.24
N LYS A 70 2.32 -1.52 12.70
CA LYS A 70 2.56 -0.25 12.02
C LYS A 70 4.05 0.08 12.08
N ALA A 71 4.64 0.42 10.94
CA ALA A 71 6.04 0.82 10.81
C ALA A 71 6.18 2.04 9.89
N ASP A 72 7.30 2.73 9.98
CA ASP A 72 7.55 4.00 9.24
C ASP A 72 7.77 3.79 7.73
N GLY A 73 7.72 2.55 7.26
CA GLY A 73 7.84 2.21 5.85
C GLY A 73 8.58 0.88 5.64
N PRO A 74 8.70 0.45 4.38
CA PRO A 74 9.37 -0.80 4.04
C PRO A 74 10.86 -0.71 4.39
N SER A 75 11.28 -1.52 5.34
CA SER A 75 12.69 -1.66 5.73
C SER A 75 13.45 -2.48 4.68
N TRP A 76 14.75 -2.18 4.50
CA TRP A 76 15.66 -3.05 3.74
C TRP A 76 15.68 -4.47 4.28
N ARG A 77 15.47 -4.64 5.59
CA ARG A 77 15.37 -5.97 6.24
C ARG A 77 14.17 -6.75 5.73
N ASP A 78 13.02 -6.10 5.56
CA ASP A 78 11.80 -6.73 5.04
C ASP A 78 11.96 -7.11 3.57
N PHE A 79 12.65 -6.26 2.79
CA PHE A 79 13.00 -6.54 1.41
C PHE A 79 13.90 -7.77 1.27
N PHE A 80 14.96 -7.86 2.07
CA PHE A 80 15.87 -9.01 2.02
C PHE A 80 15.26 -10.29 2.62
N LYS A 81 14.43 -10.19 3.67
CA LYS A 81 13.66 -11.33 4.18
C LYS A 81 12.70 -11.85 3.13
N GLY A 82 12.00 -10.96 2.42
CA GLY A 82 11.11 -11.32 1.32
C GLY A 82 11.84 -12.03 0.19
N ILE A 83 13.02 -11.54 -0.25
CA ILE A 83 13.83 -12.20 -1.27
C ILE A 83 14.34 -13.56 -0.78
N GLY A 84 14.82 -13.68 0.44
CA GLY A 84 15.33 -14.93 1.00
C GLY A 84 14.26 -16.02 1.14
N GLN A 85 13.03 -15.64 1.45
CA GLN A 85 11.91 -16.56 1.51
C GLN A 85 11.38 -16.92 0.11
N SER A 86 11.39 -15.97 -0.83
CA SER A 86 10.96 -16.18 -2.22
C SER A 86 11.91 -17.12 -2.99
N TRP A 87 13.21 -17.15 -2.66
CA TRP A 87 14.16 -18.09 -3.26
C TRP A 87 13.92 -19.55 -2.84
N LYS A 88 13.47 -19.78 -1.61
CA LYS A 88 13.09 -21.13 -1.13
C LYS A 88 11.71 -21.61 -1.64
N ARG A 89 10.87 -20.71 -2.08
CA ARG A 89 9.56 -20.98 -2.64
C ARG A 89 9.48 -20.32 -4.00
N TRP A 90 9.58 -21.05 -5.06
CA TRP A 90 9.34 -20.67 -6.47
C TRP A 90 7.94 -20.02 -6.66
N LYS A 91 7.62 -18.99 -5.90
CA LYS A 91 6.33 -18.31 -5.92
C LYS A 91 6.53 -16.83 -6.14
N PHE A 92 6.58 -16.45 -7.42
CA PHE A 92 6.35 -15.07 -7.87
C PHE A 92 5.00 -14.50 -7.41
N PHE A 93 4.19 -15.30 -6.71
CA PHE A 93 2.82 -15.00 -6.32
C PHE A 93 2.67 -14.50 -4.87
N ASP A 94 3.70 -14.51 -4.02
CA ASP A 94 3.57 -14.07 -2.63
C ASP A 94 3.20 -12.57 -2.53
N GLY A 95 3.74 -11.73 -3.43
CA GLY A 95 3.35 -10.32 -3.48
C GLY A 95 1.89 -10.07 -3.89
N VAL A 96 1.28 -11.01 -4.61
CA VAL A 96 -0.15 -10.96 -4.96
C VAL A 96 -1.00 -11.48 -3.80
N VAL A 97 -0.50 -12.46 -3.04
CA VAL A 97 -1.17 -12.96 -1.82
C VAL A 97 -1.21 -11.88 -0.74
N ASP A 98 -0.13 -11.10 -0.58
CA ASP A 98 -0.10 -9.97 0.36
C ASP A 98 -1.08 -8.85 -0.01
N HIS A 99 -1.51 -8.80 -1.26
CA HIS A 99 -2.57 -7.91 -1.72
C HIS A 99 -3.98 -8.36 -1.29
N GLY A 100 -4.13 -9.54 -0.74
CA GLY A 100 -5.43 -10.08 -0.30
C GLY A 100 -6.07 -9.24 0.81
N MET A 101 -7.35 -8.85 0.66
CA MET A 101 -8.11 -8.08 1.65
C MET A 101 -8.12 -8.68 3.06
N PRO A 102 -8.15 -10.02 3.27
CA PRO A 102 -8.07 -10.61 4.60
C PRO A 102 -6.82 -10.17 5.39
N ASN A 103 -5.67 -10.01 4.72
CA ASN A 103 -4.42 -9.59 5.36
C ASN A 103 -4.52 -8.15 5.86
N TYR A 104 -5.11 -7.25 5.07
CA TYR A 104 -5.36 -5.86 5.46
C TYR A 104 -6.32 -5.76 6.65
N VAL A 105 -7.41 -6.52 6.64
CA VAL A 105 -8.38 -6.56 7.74
C VAL A 105 -7.74 -7.05 9.03
N GLN A 106 -6.87 -8.06 8.96
CA GLN A 106 -6.17 -8.59 10.14
C GLN A 106 -5.20 -7.56 10.72
N ALA A 107 -4.41 -6.87 9.88
CA ALA A 107 -3.48 -5.84 10.31
C ALA A 107 -4.20 -4.67 11.02
N ILE A 108 -5.30 -4.19 10.46
CA ILE A 108 -6.10 -3.11 11.06
C ILE A 108 -6.75 -3.54 12.38
N ARG A 109 -7.27 -4.77 12.46
CA ARG A 109 -7.83 -5.29 13.72
C ARG A 109 -6.78 -5.40 14.83
N LYS A 110 -5.53 -5.73 14.47
CA LYS A 110 -4.42 -5.77 15.41
C LYS A 110 -4.11 -4.37 15.93
N LEU A 111 -4.01 -3.38 15.04
CA LEU A 111 -3.77 -1.99 15.41
C LEU A 111 -4.85 -1.46 16.38
N ALA A 112 -6.12 -1.67 16.05
CA ALA A 112 -7.25 -1.22 16.87
C ALA A 112 -7.31 -1.87 18.28
N LYS A 113 -6.65 -3.01 18.48
CA LYS A 113 -6.51 -3.65 19.81
C LYS A 113 -5.35 -3.08 20.62
N THR A 114 -4.34 -2.54 19.97
CA THR A 114 -3.13 -2.01 20.62
C THR A 114 -3.35 -0.58 21.14
N GLU A 115 -4.31 0.15 20.55
CA GLU A 115 -4.66 1.52 20.95
C GLU A 115 -5.69 1.61 22.08
N LYS A 116 -6.16 0.48 22.63
CA LYS A 116 -7.02 0.39 23.83
C LYS A 116 -6.21 0.02 25.06
#